data_5c2ad92fd6e018d7369bd236a398e685
#
_entry.id   5c2ad92fd6e018d7369bd236a398e685
#
_cell.length_a   1.000
_cell.length_b   1.000
_cell.length_c   1.000
_cell.angle_alpha   90.00
_cell.angle_beta   90.00
_cell.angle_gamma   90.00
#
_symmetry.space_group_name_H-M   'P 1'
#
loop_
_entity.id
_entity.type
_entity.pdbx_description
1 polymer ?
#
loop_
_entity_poly.entity_id
_entity_poly.type
_entity_poly.pdbx_seq_one_letter_code
_entity_poly.pdbx_strand_id
1 'polypeptide(L)'
;MNRIVPMILAVALFMEQMDSTVISTSLPAIARDIGVGPITLKLALTAYMVALAIFIPLSGWMADRFGAKKIFRAAILVFIAGSVLCAMSNSLLAFVFSRFLQGMGGAMMTPVARLVLVRGTPRSELVSAMALLTIPALVGPLAGPPLGGFITTYFSWHWIFLINVPVGIAGYILSGIYLPKMEPLNPPPVDAIGFLLGGIAASGIVFGLSVISLPALPPIVGIASVSIGLVSALLYIRHARRHPAPVLDLKLFRDNAFRAASIGGTIFRISVGAVPFLMPLMLQVGFGLNPFQSGLITFIGAVGAITTKFYARRVLAFAGFRTTLIIAAIIAAITTFANGFFTPETPYLVLITILLIAGFARSFFFTSVNALSFADIDDADASKATSMSAVLQQISLALGVAVAGAILEIETKLSGGPLQLDDFHMAFMIIAGANLIAAIPFLTMAKNAGSSVSGHRLPAREVETAAGK
;
A
#
# COMPACT_ATOMS: atom_id res chain seq x y z
N MET A 1 2.23 -30.75 -10.35
CA MET A 1 1.93 -29.30 -10.42
C MET A 1 2.68 -28.66 -11.58
N ASN A 2 2.00 -28.04 -12.50
CA ASN A 2 2.64 -27.22 -13.53
C ASN A 2 3.07 -25.89 -12.89
N ARG A 3 4.36 -25.73 -12.57
CA ARG A 3 4.90 -24.54 -11.88
C ARG A 3 5.01 -23.31 -12.79
N ILE A 4 4.82 -23.48 -14.09
CA ILE A 4 5.00 -22.39 -15.07
C ILE A 4 3.95 -21.30 -14.88
N VAL A 5 2.68 -21.67 -14.72
CA VAL A 5 1.60 -20.68 -14.55
C VAL A 5 1.78 -19.83 -13.28
N PRO A 6 1.98 -20.41 -12.06
CA PRO A 6 2.28 -19.62 -10.88
C PRO A 6 3.49 -18.71 -11.03
N MET A 7 4.57 -19.15 -11.70
CA MET A 7 5.77 -18.34 -11.91
C MET A 7 5.53 -17.15 -12.84
N ILE A 8 4.79 -17.32 -13.95
CA ILE A 8 4.45 -16.21 -14.85
C ILE A 8 3.64 -15.16 -14.11
N LEU A 9 2.64 -15.58 -13.34
CA LEU A 9 1.84 -14.67 -12.52
C LEU A 9 2.70 -13.98 -11.46
N ALA A 10 3.61 -14.70 -10.82
CA ALA A 10 4.50 -14.17 -9.79
C ALA A 10 5.47 -13.10 -10.33
N VAL A 11 5.99 -13.25 -11.55
CA VAL A 11 6.86 -12.25 -12.18
C VAL A 11 6.09 -10.95 -12.42
N ALA A 12 4.84 -11.02 -12.87
CA ALA A 12 4.01 -9.83 -13.05
C ALA A 12 3.71 -9.12 -11.72
N LEU A 13 3.43 -9.88 -10.65
CA LEU A 13 3.24 -9.32 -9.32
C LEU A 13 4.54 -8.73 -8.75
N PHE A 14 5.66 -9.39 -8.97
CA PHE A 14 6.97 -8.86 -8.59
C PHE A 14 7.23 -7.51 -9.25
N MET A 15 6.97 -7.41 -10.56
CA MET A 15 7.12 -6.17 -11.32
C MET A 15 6.25 -5.04 -10.76
N GLU A 16 4.97 -5.29 -10.51
CA GLU A 16 4.02 -4.32 -9.95
C GLU A 16 4.45 -3.88 -8.54
N GLN A 17 4.82 -4.81 -7.68
CA GLN A 17 5.23 -4.51 -6.31
C GLN A 17 6.59 -3.80 -6.24
N MET A 18 7.54 -4.15 -7.11
CA MET A 18 8.82 -3.46 -7.22
C MET A 18 8.64 -2.02 -7.72
N ASP A 19 7.82 -1.82 -8.75
CA ASP A 19 7.56 -0.49 -9.32
C ASP A 19 6.98 0.48 -8.29
N SER A 20 6.11 -0.01 -7.40
CA SER A 20 5.51 0.81 -6.35
C SER A 20 6.52 1.37 -5.34
N THR A 21 7.69 0.75 -5.21
CA THR A 21 8.70 1.10 -4.19
C THR A 21 10.00 1.66 -4.78
N VAL A 22 10.36 1.26 -6.01
CA VAL A 22 11.60 1.69 -6.69
C VAL A 22 11.67 3.21 -6.88
N ILE A 23 10.53 3.86 -7.06
CA ILE A 23 10.43 5.31 -7.29
C ILE A 23 10.85 6.14 -6.07
N SER A 24 10.68 5.62 -4.85
CA SER A 24 10.88 6.39 -3.61
C SER A 24 12.28 6.98 -3.48
N THR A 25 13.31 6.25 -3.90
CA THR A 25 14.71 6.69 -3.88
C THR A 25 15.10 7.57 -5.07
N SER A 26 14.26 7.60 -6.11
CA SER A 26 14.50 8.37 -7.34
C SER A 26 13.82 9.74 -7.34
N LEU A 27 12.95 10.03 -6.36
CA LEU A 27 12.14 11.26 -6.32
C LEU A 27 12.95 12.56 -6.49
N PRO A 28 14.07 12.78 -5.76
CA PRO A 28 14.85 14.01 -5.94
C PRO A 28 15.48 14.13 -7.33
N ALA A 29 15.88 13.02 -7.96
CA ALA A 29 16.44 13.01 -9.30
C ALA A 29 15.37 13.34 -10.36
N ILE A 30 14.20 12.71 -10.25
CA ILE A 30 13.04 12.98 -11.11
C ILE A 30 12.60 14.44 -10.97
N ALA A 31 12.53 14.96 -9.74
CA ALA A 31 12.12 16.33 -9.47
C ALA A 31 13.03 17.36 -10.14
N ARG A 32 14.35 17.13 -10.06
CA ARG A 32 15.35 18.01 -10.71
C ARG A 32 15.21 18.00 -12.22
N ASP A 33 14.98 16.84 -12.82
CA ASP A 33 14.89 16.69 -14.27
C ASP A 33 13.60 17.29 -14.83
N ILE A 34 12.48 17.13 -14.14
CA ILE A 34 11.17 17.70 -14.51
C ILE A 34 11.08 19.21 -14.14
N GLY A 35 12.01 19.73 -13.31
CA GLY A 35 12.04 21.13 -12.89
C GLY A 35 11.01 21.49 -11.82
N VAL A 36 10.74 20.55 -10.88
CA VAL A 36 9.80 20.75 -9.75
C VAL A 36 10.46 20.46 -8.40
N GLY A 37 9.82 20.91 -7.33
CA GLY A 37 10.27 20.54 -5.97
C GLY A 37 10.04 19.04 -5.68
N PRO A 38 10.95 18.40 -4.92
CA PRO A 38 10.82 16.97 -4.60
C PRO A 38 9.50 16.61 -3.89
N ILE A 39 8.98 17.50 -3.04
CA ILE A 39 7.72 17.29 -2.32
C ILE A 39 6.53 17.23 -3.30
N THR A 40 6.58 17.99 -4.39
CA THR A 40 5.51 18.06 -5.40
C THR A 40 5.27 16.71 -6.09
N LEU A 41 6.29 15.85 -6.16
CA LEU A 41 6.16 14.51 -6.74
C LEU A 41 5.31 13.54 -5.90
N LYS A 42 4.89 13.93 -4.68
CA LYS A 42 3.86 13.21 -3.94
C LYS A 42 2.60 12.98 -4.79
N LEU A 43 2.29 13.92 -5.71
CA LEU A 43 1.15 13.79 -6.63
C LEU A 43 1.26 12.56 -7.53
N ALA A 44 2.45 12.23 -8.01
CA ALA A 44 2.66 11.05 -8.86
C ALA A 44 2.52 9.74 -8.06
N LEU A 45 3.02 9.72 -6.81
CA LEU A 45 2.85 8.58 -5.91
C LEU A 45 1.38 8.36 -5.56
N THR A 46 0.70 9.43 -5.16
CA THR A 46 -0.71 9.36 -4.77
C THR A 46 -1.61 9.04 -5.96
N ALA A 47 -1.31 9.54 -7.17
CA ALA A 47 -2.06 9.22 -8.39
C ALA A 47 -2.05 7.71 -8.71
N TYR A 48 -0.90 7.07 -8.57
CA TYR A 48 -0.77 5.62 -8.74
C TYR A 48 -1.63 4.86 -7.70
N MET A 49 -1.51 5.22 -6.42
CA MET A 49 -2.26 4.57 -5.33
C MET A 49 -3.77 4.79 -5.43
N VAL A 50 -4.20 5.98 -5.86
CA VAL A 50 -5.61 6.30 -6.11
C VAL A 50 -6.14 5.46 -7.27
N ALA A 51 -5.38 5.31 -8.36
CA ALA A 51 -5.77 4.45 -9.46
C ALA A 51 -5.94 3.00 -8.99
N LEU A 52 -5.02 2.48 -8.16
CA LEU A 52 -5.18 1.17 -7.53
C LEU A 52 -6.47 1.08 -6.73
N ALA A 53 -6.75 2.07 -5.87
CA ALA A 53 -7.96 2.09 -5.03
C ALA A 53 -9.25 2.09 -5.83
N ILE A 54 -9.30 2.83 -6.96
CA ILE A 54 -10.47 2.91 -7.85
C ILE A 54 -10.71 1.60 -8.59
N PHE A 55 -9.67 1.01 -9.17
CA PHE A 55 -9.82 -0.08 -10.14
C PHE A 55 -9.71 -1.48 -9.54
N ILE A 56 -9.14 -1.66 -8.33
CA ILE A 56 -9.08 -2.97 -7.66
C ILE A 56 -10.47 -3.61 -7.51
N PRO A 57 -11.53 -2.91 -7.06
CA PRO A 57 -12.85 -3.53 -6.90
C PRO A 57 -13.48 -3.98 -8.21
N LEU A 58 -13.12 -3.32 -9.32
CA LEU A 58 -13.65 -3.63 -10.65
C LEU A 58 -12.95 -4.84 -11.29
N SER A 59 -11.73 -5.17 -10.83
CA SER A 59 -10.86 -6.17 -11.44
C SER A 59 -11.50 -7.57 -11.51
N GLY A 60 -12.17 -8.00 -10.43
CA GLY A 60 -12.86 -9.29 -10.37
C GLY A 60 -14.03 -9.37 -11.37
N TRP A 61 -14.88 -8.34 -11.38
CA TRP A 61 -16.00 -8.24 -12.30
C TRP A 61 -15.54 -8.25 -13.76
N MET A 62 -14.49 -7.49 -14.10
CA MET A 62 -13.91 -7.47 -15.44
C MET A 62 -13.35 -8.83 -15.84
N ALA A 63 -12.67 -9.51 -14.93
CA ALA A 63 -12.14 -10.85 -15.16
C ALA A 63 -13.26 -11.88 -15.42
N ASP A 64 -14.38 -11.77 -14.70
CA ASP A 64 -15.54 -12.63 -14.88
C ASP A 64 -16.27 -12.31 -16.20
N ARG A 65 -16.45 -11.05 -16.53
CA ARG A 65 -17.19 -10.60 -17.71
C ARG A 65 -16.44 -10.84 -19.02
N PHE A 66 -15.13 -10.59 -19.04
CA PHE A 66 -14.31 -10.59 -20.26
C PHE A 66 -13.33 -11.76 -20.34
N GLY A 67 -13.19 -12.52 -19.25
CA GLY A 67 -12.25 -13.63 -19.10
C GLY A 67 -10.92 -13.20 -18.47
N ALA A 68 -10.54 -13.90 -17.41
CA ALA A 68 -9.40 -13.55 -16.58
C ALA A 68 -8.07 -13.46 -17.35
N LYS A 69 -7.82 -14.37 -18.31
CA LYS A 69 -6.62 -14.34 -19.18
C LYS A 69 -6.54 -13.06 -20.01
N LYS A 70 -7.67 -12.62 -20.60
CA LYS A 70 -7.69 -11.40 -21.42
C LYS A 70 -7.43 -10.17 -20.57
N ILE A 71 -8.09 -10.07 -19.40
CA ILE A 71 -7.93 -8.93 -18.48
C ILE A 71 -6.52 -8.87 -17.92
N PHE A 72 -5.93 -9.99 -17.50
CA PHE A 72 -4.55 -10.03 -17.01
C PHE A 72 -3.55 -9.53 -18.06
N ARG A 73 -3.70 -9.97 -19.31
CA ARG A 73 -2.85 -9.50 -20.43
C ARG A 73 -3.05 -8.03 -20.75
N ALA A 74 -4.31 -7.55 -20.74
CA ALA A 74 -4.61 -6.13 -20.93
C ALA A 74 -4.01 -5.28 -19.80
N ALA A 75 -4.08 -5.76 -18.56
CA ALA A 75 -3.47 -5.11 -17.40
C ALA A 75 -1.95 -4.93 -17.58
N ILE A 76 -1.24 -5.96 -18.02
CA ILE A 76 0.20 -5.88 -18.33
C ILE A 76 0.47 -4.82 -19.41
N LEU A 77 -0.32 -4.79 -20.50
CA LEU A 77 -0.12 -3.81 -21.58
C LEU A 77 -0.34 -2.37 -21.09
N VAL A 78 -1.40 -2.13 -20.31
CA VAL A 78 -1.68 -0.81 -19.73
C VAL A 78 -0.57 -0.41 -18.78
N PHE A 79 -0.07 -1.34 -17.95
CA PHE A 79 1.04 -1.08 -17.04
C PHE A 79 2.34 -0.72 -17.79
N ILE A 80 2.68 -1.47 -18.84
CA ILE A 80 3.84 -1.17 -19.71
C ILE A 80 3.68 0.20 -20.38
N ALA A 81 2.51 0.48 -20.95
CA ALA A 81 2.23 1.77 -21.58
C ALA A 81 2.41 2.92 -20.57
N GLY A 82 1.85 2.78 -19.36
CA GLY A 82 2.08 3.72 -18.27
C GLY A 82 3.56 3.88 -17.90
N SER A 83 4.31 2.77 -17.84
CA SER A 83 5.75 2.79 -17.56
C SER A 83 6.54 3.54 -18.64
N VAL A 84 6.27 3.30 -19.92
CA VAL A 84 6.91 4.02 -21.03
C VAL A 84 6.57 5.51 -20.96
N LEU A 85 5.31 5.86 -20.75
CA LEU A 85 4.88 7.25 -20.62
C LEU A 85 5.52 7.94 -19.39
N CYS A 86 5.70 7.24 -18.26
CA CYS A 86 6.44 7.75 -17.11
C CYS A 86 7.90 8.08 -17.50
N ALA A 87 8.57 7.16 -18.19
CA ALA A 87 9.94 7.37 -18.65
C ALA A 87 10.08 8.50 -19.69
N MET A 88 9.03 8.79 -20.45
CA MET A 88 9.02 9.87 -21.46
C MET A 88 8.49 11.20 -20.91
N SER A 89 8.07 11.24 -19.65
CA SER A 89 7.46 12.45 -19.07
C SER A 89 8.49 13.52 -18.79
N ASN A 90 8.25 14.72 -19.31
CA ASN A 90 9.06 15.92 -19.11
C ASN A 90 8.31 17.05 -18.37
N SER A 91 7.15 16.73 -17.81
CA SER A 91 6.36 17.64 -16.97
C SER A 91 5.65 16.89 -15.86
N LEU A 92 5.36 17.60 -14.76
CA LEU A 92 4.63 17.03 -13.61
C LEU A 92 3.28 16.43 -14.03
N LEU A 93 2.51 17.17 -14.84
CA LEU A 93 1.17 16.72 -15.26
C LEU A 93 1.24 15.43 -16.09
N ALA A 94 2.16 15.36 -17.05
CA ALA A 94 2.38 14.17 -17.87
C ALA A 94 2.79 12.98 -16.97
N PHE A 95 3.68 13.20 -16.01
CA PHE A 95 4.16 12.18 -15.09
C PHE A 95 3.04 11.68 -14.17
N VAL A 96 2.23 12.57 -13.59
CA VAL A 96 1.07 12.23 -12.74
C VAL A 96 0.04 11.40 -13.53
N PHE A 97 -0.29 11.83 -14.75
CA PHE A 97 -1.22 11.10 -15.63
C PHE A 97 -0.67 9.71 -15.98
N SER A 98 0.61 9.62 -16.32
CA SER A 98 1.28 8.36 -16.64
C SER A 98 1.27 7.40 -15.46
N ARG A 99 1.51 7.90 -14.25
CA ARG A 99 1.42 7.13 -13.00
C ARG A 99 0.00 6.66 -12.71
N PHE A 100 -1.01 7.48 -12.97
CA PHE A 100 -2.40 7.07 -12.86
C PHE A 100 -2.73 5.92 -13.83
N LEU A 101 -2.34 6.05 -15.10
CA LEU A 101 -2.53 5.00 -16.12
C LEU A 101 -1.81 3.70 -15.72
N GLN A 102 -0.57 3.80 -15.24
CA GLN A 102 0.21 2.66 -14.76
C GLN A 102 -0.48 1.98 -13.57
N GLY A 103 -1.01 2.76 -12.62
CA GLY A 103 -1.79 2.26 -11.48
C GLY A 103 -3.08 1.55 -11.90
N MET A 104 -3.76 2.02 -12.95
CA MET A 104 -4.93 1.34 -13.51
C MET A 104 -4.58 -0.07 -14.02
N GLY A 105 -3.41 -0.22 -14.68
CA GLY A 105 -2.89 -1.55 -15.07
C GLY A 105 -2.58 -2.41 -13.85
N GLY A 106 -1.82 -1.87 -12.88
CA GLY A 106 -1.42 -2.56 -11.65
C GLY A 106 -2.61 -3.06 -10.83
N ALA A 107 -3.69 -2.28 -10.76
CA ALA A 107 -4.91 -2.61 -10.01
C ALA A 107 -5.55 -3.96 -10.40
N MET A 108 -5.35 -4.38 -11.64
CA MET A 108 -5.92 -5.62 -12.16
C MET A 108 -4.95 -6.79 -12.10
N MET A 109 -3.64 -6.56 -11.94
CA MET A 109 -2.64 -7.63 -11.99
C MET A 109 -2.77 -8.59 -10.80
N THR A 110 -2.68 -8.08 -9.59
CA THR A 110 -2.71 -8.91 -8.37
C THR A 110 -4.02 -9.67 -8.16
N PRO A 111 -5.22 -9.05 -8.21
CA PRO A 111 -6.48 -9.77 -7.99
C PRO A 111 -6.75 -10.80 -9.08
N VAL A 112 -6.50 -10.44 -10.34
CA VAL A 112 -6.75 -11.35 -11.49
C VAL A 112 -5.76 -12.51 -11.50
N ALA A 113 -4.48 -12.28 -11.15
CA ALA A 113 -3.50 -13.36 -11.01
C ALA A 113 -3.94 -14.39 -9.96
N ARG A 114 -4.41 -13.93 -8.80
CA ARG A 114 -4.96 -14.82 -7.76
C ARG A 114 -6.17 -15.60 -8.25
N LEU A 115 -7.08 -14.94 -8.97
CA LEU A 115 -8.26 -15.55 -9.53
C LEU A 115 -7.89 -16.68 -10.53
N VAL A 116 -6.94 -16.40 -11.44
CA VAL A 116 -6.43 -17.39 -12.40
C VAL A 116 -5.83 -18.59 -11.68
N LEU A 117 -5.06 -18.34 -10.62
CA LEU A 117 -4.41 -19.39 -9.84
C LEU A 117 -5.43 -20.27 -9.12
N VAL A 118 -6.40 -19.64 -8.42
CA VAL A 118 -7.44 -20.36 -7.66
C VAL A 118 -8.32 -21.22 -8.57
N ARG A 119 -8.71 -20.70 -9.74
CA ARG A 119 -9.56 -21.43 -10.69
C ARG A 119 -8.80 -22.46 -11.54
N GLY A 120 -7.50 -22.24 -11.76
CA GLY A 120 -6.67 -23.10 -12.61
C GLY A 120 -5.88 -24.18 -11.88
N THR A 121 -5.95 -24.22 -10.52
CA THR A 121 -5.13 -25.12 -9.70
C THR A 121 -6.01 -26.08 -8.87
N PRO A 122 -5.72 -27.40 -8.89
CA PRO A 122 -6.40 -28.34 -8.00
C PRO A 122 -6.25 -27.94 -6.51
N ARG A 123 -7.29 -28.18 -5.70
CA ARG A 123 -7.29 -27.81 -4.27
C ARG A 123 -6.09 -28.35 -3.49
N SER A 124 -5.64 -29.55 -3.79
CA SER A 124 -4.48 -30.21 -3.15
C SER A 124 -3.14 -29.49 -3.43
N GLU A 125 -3.05 -28.74 -4.52
CA GLU A 125 -1.82 -28.02 -4.94
C GLU A 125 -1.89 -26.51 -4.71
N LEU A 126 -3.07 -26.00 -4.33
CA LEU A 126 -3.35 -24.55 -4.25
C LEU A 126 -2.42 -23.83 -3.25
N VAL A 127 -2.13 -24.45 -2.10
CA VAL A 127 -1.24 -23.86 -1.10
C VAL A 127 0.17 -23.64 -1.67
N SER A 128 0.70 -24.65 -2.36
CA SER A 128 2.02 -24.57 -2.98
C SER A 128 2.07 -23.55 -4.12
N ALA A 129 1.00 -23.49 -4.93
CA ALA A 129 0.87 -22.52 -6.02
C ALA A 129 0.77 -21.07 -5.49
N MET A 130 0.00 -20.85 -4.40
CA MET A 130 -0.09 -19.57 -3.72
C MET A 130 1.25 -19.13 -3.10
N ALA A 131 2.01 -20.07 -2.54
CA ALA A 131 3.35 -19.77 -2.02
C ALA A 131 4.28 -19.28 -3.15
N LEU A 132 4.29 -19.97 -4.30
CA LEU A 132 5.08 -19.55 -5.48
C LEU A 132 4.67 -18.16 -6.01
N LEU A 133 3.39 -17.81 -5.95
CA LEU A 133 2.89 -16.50 -6.34
C LEU A 133 3.33 -15.41 -5.34
N THR A 134 3.27 -15.71 -4.05
CA THR A 134 3.44 -14.70 -2.99
C THR A 134 4.91 -14.37 -2.71
N ILE A 135 5.82 -15.35 -2.84
CA ILE A 135 7.26 -15.13 -2.52
C ILE A 135 7.86 -14.01 -3.38
N PRO A 136 7.76 -14.02 -4.73
CA PRO A 136 8.29 -12.93 -5.55
C PRO A 136 7.61 -11.58 -5.27
N ALA A 137 6.31 -11.58 -4.99
CA ALA A 137 5.58 -10.37 -4.61
C ALA A 137 6.09 -9.74 -3.31
N LEU A 138 6.61 -10.54 -2.38
CA LEU A 138 7.25 -10.03 -1.15
C LEU A 138 8.68 -9.51 -1.40
N VAL A 139 9.39 -10.09 -2.37
CA VAL A 139 10.75 -9.64 -2.72
C VAL A 139 10.73 -8.31 -3.46
N GLY A 140 9.67 -8.01 -4.22
CA GLY A 140 9.53 -6.76 -5.00
C GLY A 140 9.74 -5.50 -4.16
N PRO A 141 8.92 -5.26 -3.11
CA PRO A 141 9.08 -4.08 -2.25
C PRO A 141 10.43 -4.01 -1.52
N LEU A 142 11.03 -5.18 -1.26
CA LEU A 142 12.33 -5.28 -0.62
C LEU A 142 13.45 -4.82 -1.56
N ALA A 143 13.43 -5.30 -2.80
CA ALA A 143 14.42 -4.99 -3.81
C ALA A 143 14.28 -3.57 -4.38
N GLY A 144 13.08 -2.98 -4.31
CA GLY A 144 12.77 -1.68 -4.94
C GLY A 144 13.72 -0.56 -4.55
N PRO A 145 13.87 -0.19 -3.27
CA PRO A 145 14.71 0.94 -2.88
C PRO A 145 16.19 0.79 -3.27
N PRO A 146 16.90 -0.33 -3.02
CA PRO A 146 18.27 -0.46 -3.45
C PRO A 146 18.43 -0.52 -4.97
N LEU A 147 17.52 -1.18 -5.70
CA LEU A 147 17.55 -1.21 -7.17
C LEU A 147 17.27 0.18 -7.77
N GLY A 148 16.25 0.87 -7.26
CA GLY A 148 15.93 2.23 -7.69
C GLY A 148 17.07 3.19 -7.44
N GLY A 149 17.67 3.11 -6.25
CA GLY A 149 18.84 3.88 -5.90
C GLY A 149 20.03 3.59 -6.79
N PHE A 150 20.34 2.31 -7.06
CA PHE A 150 21.42 1.88 -7.95
C PHE A 150 21.20 2.40 -9.38
N ILE A 151 20.01 2.16 -9.95
CA ILE A 151 19.69 2.57 -11.31
C ILE A 151 19.77 4.10 -11.45
N THR A 152 19.24 4.84 -10.48
CA THR A 152 19.22 6.30 -10.51
C THR A 152 20.61 6.92 -10.33
N THR A 153 21.47 6.29 -9.52
CA THR A 153 22.82 6.79 -9.25
C THR A 153 23.77 6.53 -10.42
N TYR A 154 23.76 5.33 -11.00
CA TYR A 154 24.76 4.90 -11.98
C TYR A 154 24.31 4.94 -13.43
N PHE A 155 23.00 5.09 -13.67
CA PHE A 155 22.41 5.20 -14.99
C PHE A 155 21.51 6.45 -15.08
N SER A 156 20.20 6.25 -15.20
CA SER A 156 19.20 7.31 -15.22
C SER A 156 17.92 6.84 -14.57
N TRP A 157 17.19 7.75 -13.90
CA TRP A 157 15.90 7.42 -13.29
C TRP A 157 14.87 6.88 -14.29
N HIS A 158 14.95 7.20 -15.57
CA HIS A 158 14.07 6.68 -16.62
C HIS A 158 14.06 5.13 -16.65
N TRP A 159 15.20 4.50 -16.37
CA TRP A 159 15.34 3.06 -16.38
C TRP A 159 14.57 2.34 -15.28
N ILE A 160 14.19 3.02 -14.18
CA ILE A 160 13.32 2.40 -13.16
C ILE A 160 11.95 2.04 -13.72
N PHE A 161 11.49 2.76 -14.75
CA PHE A 161 10.26 2.48 -15.48
C PHE A 161 10.50 1.57 -16.69
N LEU A 162 11.57 1.81 -17.45
CA LEU A 162 11.88 1.04 -18.66
C LEU A 162 12.20 -0.43 -18.38
N ILE A 163 12.70 -0.77 -17.18
CA ILE A 163 12.92 -2.17 -16.78
C ILE A 163 11.62 -2.99 -16.76
N ASN A 164 10.47 -2.34 -16.58
CA ASN A 164 9.16 -2.99 -16.65
C ASN A 164 8.81 -3.46 -18.06
N VAL A 165 9.37 -2.84 -19.10
CA VAL A 165 9.01 -3.13 -20.51
C VAL A 165 9.44 -4.53 -20.91
N PRO A 166 10.73 -4.96 -20.81
CA PRO A 166 11.12 -6.31 -21.18
C PRO A 166 10.45 -7.39 -20.32
N VAL A 167 10.32 -7.13 -19.01
CA VAL A 167 9.66 -8.06 -18.08
C VAL A 167 8.18 -8.20 -18.41
N GLY A 168 7.51 -7.08 -18.67
CA GLY A 168 6.10 -7.07 -19.02
C GLY A 168 5.82 -7.69 -20.39
N ILE A 169 6.66 -7.45 -21.42
CA ILE A 169 6.54 -8.09 -22.74
C ILE A 169 6.68 -9.61 -22.59
N ALA A 170 7.68 -10.08 -21.84
CA ALA A 170 7.83 -11.50 -21.55
C ALA A 170 6.60 -12.05 -20.82
N GLY A 171 6.10 -11.37 -19.79
CA GLY A 171 4.88 -11.72 -19.06
C GLY A 171 3.65 -11.78 -19.97
N TYR A 172 3.49 -10.83 -20.88
CA TYR A 172 2.40 -10.78 -21.86
C TYR A 172 2.44 -11.97 -22.83
N ILE A 173 3.61 -12.30 -23.38
CA ILE A 173 3.78 -13.43 -24.32
C ILE A 173 3.54 -14.75 -23.59
N LEU A 174 4.24 -14.96 -22.45
CA LEU A 174 4.15 -16.21 -21.70
C LEU A 174 2.74 -16.44 -21.13
N SER A 175 2.07 -15.40 -20.66
CA SER A 175 0.66 -15.52 -20.25
C SER A 175 -0.25 -15.90 -21.40
N GLY A 176 0.05 -15.42 -22.62
CA GLY A 176 -0.67 -15.80 -23.84
C GLY A 176 -0.54 -17.27 -24.16
N ILE A 177 0.65 -17.85 -23.95
CA ILE A 177 0.96 -19.26 -24.27
C ILE A 177 0.44 -20.19 -23.16
N TYR A 178 0.80 -19.92 -21.91
CA TYR A 178 0.66 -20.89 -20.82
C TYR A 178 -0.59 -20.73 -19.95
N LEU A 179 -1.21 -19.53 -19.88
CA LEU A 179 -2.41 -19.39 -19.07
C LEU A 179 -3.59 -20.13 -19.75
N PRO A 180 -4.36 -20.88 -18.96
CA PRO A 180 -5.56 -21.56 -19.48
C PRO A 180 -6.58 -20.54 -19.98
N LYS A 181 -7.32 -20.89 -21.01
CA LYS A 181 -8.51 -20.14 -21.41
C LYS A 181 -9.57 -20.37 -20.35
N MET A 182 -10.03 -19.30 -19.74
CA MET A 182 -11.17 -19.30 -18.83
C MET A 182 -12.34 -18.66 -19.56
N GLU A 183 -13.45 -19.34 -19.63
CA GLU A 183 -14.66 -18.82 -20.26
C GLU A 183 -15.21 -17.66 -19.43
N PRO A 184 -15.68 -16.59 -20.09
CA PRO A 184 -16.36 -15.52 -19.42
C PRO A 184 -17.60 -16.03 -18.70
N LEU A 185 -17.84 -15.51 -17.50
CA LEU A 185 -19.08 -15.72 -16.76
C LEU A 185 -20.07 -14.60 -17.14
N ASN A 186 -21.34 -14.75 -16.72
CA ASN A 186 -22.32 -13.68 -16.80
C ASN A 186 -22.53 -13.06 -15.40
N PRO A 187 -21.61 -12.24 -14.90
CA PRO A 187 -21.79 -11.59 -13.62
C PRO A 187 -22.95 -10.58 -13.71
N PRO A 188 -23.62 -10.28 -12.58
CA PRO A 188 -24.59 -9.20 -12.52
C PRO A 188 -23.96 -7.87 -12.96
N PRO A 189 -24.78 -6.89 -13.40
CA PRO A 189 -24.28 -5.56 -13.74
C PRO A 189 -23.44 -4.96 -12.61
N VAL A 190 -22.34 -4.30 -12.97
CA VAL A 190 -21.53 -3.57 -11.99
C VAL A 190 -22.32 -2.39 -11.43
N ASP A 191 -22.15 -2.12 -10.14
CA ASP A 191 -22.66 -0.91 -9.50
C ASP A 191 -21.88 0.32 -9.99
N ALA A 192 -22.27 0.83 -11.18
CA ALA A 192 -21.60 1.95 -11.83
C ALA A 192 -21.69 3.25 -11.00
N ILE A 193 -22.83 3.47 -10.32
CA ILE A 193 -23.02 4.65 -9.46
C ILE A 193 -22.09 4.56 -8.25
N GLY A 194 -22.07 3.42 -7.58
CA GLY A 194 -21.14 3.19 -6.46
C GLY A 194 -19.68 3.30 -6.88
N PHE A 195 -19.33 2.78 -8.04
CA PHE A 195 -17.96 2.90 -8.59
C PHE A 195 -17.56 4.36 -8.82
N LEU A 196 -18.43 5.17 -9.44
CA LEU A 196 -18.19 6.60 -9.66
C LEU A 196 -18.10 7.37 -8.35
N LEU A 197 -19.04 7.17 -7.44
CA LEU A 197 -19.04 7.84 -6.14
C LEU A 197 -17.81 7.50 -5.31
N GLY A 198 -17.45 6.22 -5.26
CA GLY A 198 -16.24 5.76 -4.56
C GLY A 198 -14.95 6.30 -5.19
N GLY A 199 -14.89 6.33 -6.52
CA GLY A 199 -13.75 6.87 -7.28
C GLY A 199 -13.59 8.38 -7.06
N ILE A 200 -14.67 9.16 -7.12
CA ILE A 200 -14.65 10.61 -6.83
C ILE A 200 -14.30 10.85 -5.36
N ALA A 201 -14.81 10.05 -4.44
CA ALA A 201 -14.48 10.15 -3.02
C ALA A 201 -12.99 9.95 -2.78
N ALA A 202 -12.42 8.85 -3.26
CA ALA A 202 -11.00 8.53 -3.11
C ALA A 202 -10.10 9.58 -3.77
N SER A 203 -10.39 9.92 -5.04
CA SER A 203 -9.61 10.91 -5.79
C SER A 203 -9.70 12.30 -5.18
N GLY A 204 -10.92 12.76 -4.86
CA GLY A 204 -11.16 14.10 -4.33
C GLY A 204 -10.48 14.32 -2.98
N ILE A 205 -10.56 13.34 -2.07
CA ILE A 205 -9.91 13.45 -0.75
C ILE A 205 -8.40 13.42 -0.90
N VAL A 206 -7.84 12.41 -1.58
CA VAL A 206 -6.39 12.23 -1.68
C VAL A 206 -5.73 13.34 -2.49
N PHE A 207 -6.29 13.66 -3.66
CA PHE A 207 -5.79 14.77 -4.50
C PHE A 207 -5.93 16.10 -3.77
N GLY A 208 -7.10 16.37 -3.19
CA GLY A 208 -7.33 17.63 -2.49
C GLY A 208 -6.35 17.85 -1.33
N LEU A 209 -6.11 16.84 -0.49
CA LEU A 209 -5.09 16.91 0.57
C LEU A 209 -3.68 17.06 0.01
N SER A 210 -3.40 16.47 -1.15
CA SER A 210 -2.10 16.57 -1.79
C SER A 210 -1.80 17.96 -2.36
N VAL A 211 -2.83 18.71 -2.78
CA VAL A 211 -2.65 20.02 -3.44
C VAL A 211 -2.93 21.22 -2.55
N ILE A 212 -3.60 21.04 -1.41
CA ILE A 212 -4.01 22.15 -0.53
C ILE A 212 -2.83 22.98 -0.03
N SER A 213 -1.67 22.39 0.11
CA SER A 213 -0.44 23.04 0.57
C SER A 213 0.50 23.46 -0.57
N LEU A 214 0.24 22.99 -1.82
CA LEU A 214 1.11 23.27 -2.97
C LEU A 214 1.13 24.76 -3.33
N PRO A 215 2.33 25.39 -3.45
CA PRO A 215 2.43 26.80 -3.83
C PRO A 215 1.90 27.12 -5.23
N ALA A 216 1.89 26.11 -6.11
CA ALA A 216 1.49 26.29 -7.52
C ALA A 216 -0.02 26.43 -7.72
N LEU A 217 -0.85 26.07 -6.74
CA LEU A 217 -2.31 26.11 -6.82
C LEU A 217 -2.91 26.87 -5.64
N PRO A 218 -3.98 27.67 -5.88
CA PRO A 218 -4.72 28.27 -4.78
C PRO A 218 -5.26 27.20 -3.82
N PRO A 219 -5.16 27.35 -2.48
CA PRO A 219 -5.64 26.39 -1.49
C PRO A 219 -7.11 26.00 -1.67
N ILE A 220 -7.93 26.90 -2.27
CA ILE A 220 -9.34 26.66 -2.57
C ILE A 220 -9.54 25.44 -3.47
N VAL A 221 -8.59 25.15 -4.38
CA VAL A 221 -8.68 23.96 -5.25
C VAL A 221 -8.60 22.69 -4.43
N GLY A 222 -7.68 22.64 -3.46
CA GLY A 222 -7.57 21.50 -2.55
C GLY A 222 -8.79 21.36 -1.64
N ILE A 223 -9.25 22.47 -1.04
CA ILE A 223 -10.44 22.49 -0.18
C ILE A 223 -11.70 22.05 -0.95
N ALA A 224 -11.92 22.58 -2.15
CA ALA A 224 -13.02 22.18 -2.99
C ALA A 224 -12.96 20.69 -3.37
N SER A 225 -11.79 20.19 -3.73
CA SER A 225 -11.58 18.77 -4.05
C SER A 225 -11.89 17.86 -2.86
N VAL A 226 -11.40 18.18 -1.66
CA VAL A 226 -11.73 17.45 -0.42
C VAL A 226 -13.23 17.49 -0.15
N SER A 227 -13.85 18.66 -0.28
CA SER A 227 -15.30 18.83 -0.04
C SER A 227 -16.13 17.98 -1.00
N ILE A 228 -15.80 17.98 -2.29
CA ILE A 228 -16.45 17.14 -3.31
C ILE A 228 -16.23 15.66 -2.97
N GLY A 229 -15.02 15.28 -2.57
CA GLY A 229 -14.69 13.92 -2.16
C GLY A 229 -15.49 13.46 -0.94
N LEU A 230 -15.61 14.29 0.09
CA LEU A 230 -16.40 14.00 1.30
C LEU A 230 -17.90 13.88 0.99
N VAL A 231 -18.46 14.80 0.19
CA VAL A 231 -19.86 14.73 -0.26
C VAL A 231 -20.08 13.43 -1.04
N SER A 232 -19.17 13.09 -1.95
CA SER A 232 -19.26 11.84 -2.72
C SER A 232 -19.17 10.60 -1.82
N ALA A 233 -18.31 10.61 -0.78
CA ALA A 233 -18.24 9.54 0.21
C ALA A 233 -19.56 9.37 0.99
N LEU A 234 -20.19 10.47 1.41
CA LEU A 234 -21.49 10.44 2.08
C LEU A 234 -22.59 9.89 1.16
N LEU A 235 -22.60 10.33 -0.10
CA LEU A 235 -23.52 9.81 -1.11
C LEU A 235 -23.27 8.34 -1.38
N TYR A 236 -22.01 7.89 -1.41
CA TYR A 236 -21.64 6.49 -1.52
C TYR A 236 -22.19 5.67 -0.35
N ILE A 237 -22.02 6.12 0.89
CA ILE A 237 -22.55 5.43 2.08
C ILE A 237 -24.07 5.28 1.99
N ARG A 238 -24.78 6.34 1.56
CA ARG A 238 -26.25 6.28 1.36
C ARG A 238 -26.63 5.30 0.26
N HIS A 239 -25.89 5.29 -0.86
CA HIS A 239 -26.10 4.39 -1.98
C HIS A 239 -25.85 2.93 -1.59
N ALA A 240 -24.68 2.63 -0.99
CA ALA A 240 -24.27 1.29 -0.60
C ALA A 240 -25.23 0.64 0.43
N ARG A 241 -25.87 1.43 1.28
CA ARG A 241 -26.88 0.92 2.24
C ARG A 241 -28.16 0.45 1.56
N ARG A 242 -28.47 0.93 0.34
CA ARG A 242 -29.70 0.63 -0.39
C ARG A 242 -29.49 -0.31 -1.56
N HIS A 243 -28.27 -0.34 -2.11
CA HIS A 243 -27.96 -1.20 -3.26
C HIS A 243 -27.78 -2.67 -2.81
N PRO A 244 -28.36 -3.65 -3.53
CA PRO A 244 -28.28 -5.07 -3.16
C PRO A 244 -26.88 -5.65 -3.24
N ALA A 245 -26.06 -5.16 -4.18
CA ALA A 245 -24.68 -5.60 -4.41
C ALA A 245 -23.76 -4.38 -4.64
N PRO A 246 -23.43 -3.60 -3.60
CA PRO A 246 -22.56 -2.44 -3.73
C PRO A 246 -21.13 -2.87 -4.02
N VAL A 247 -20.35 -1.99 -4.68
CA VAL A 247 -18.92 -2.22 -4.98
C VAL A 247 -18.11 -2.50 -3.72
N LEU A 248 -18.40 -1.77 -2.64
CA LEU A 248 -17.81 -1.99 -1.31
C LEU A 248 -18.95 -2.20 -0.30
N ASP A 249 -19.05 -3.39 0.28
CA ASP A 249 -20.13 -3.77 1.19
C ASP A 249 -19.85 -3.27 2.61
N LEU A 250 -20.55 -2.21 3.02
CA LEU A 250 -20.43 -1.62 4.36
C LEU A 250 -20.97 -2.50 5.48
N LYS A 251 -21.71 -3.59 5.16
CA LYS A 251 -22.20 -4.53 6.17
C LYS A 251 -21.07 -5.26 6.90
N LEU A 252 -19.90 -5.38 6.26
CA LEU A 252 -18.70 -5.96 6.85
C LEU A 252 -18.27 -5.26 8.15
N PHE A 253 -18.52 -3.95 8.29
CA PHE A 253 -18.21 -3.20 9.51
C PHE A 253 -19.12 -3.54 10.71
N ARG A 254 -20.13 -4.40 10.55
CA ARG A 254 -20.90 -4.94 11.66
C ARG A 254 -20.09 -5.95 12.48
N ASP A 255 -19.16 -6.63 11.81
CA ASP A 255 -18.20 -7.47 12.50
C ASP A 255 -17.19 -6.62 13.29
N ASN A 256 -16.99 -6.95 14.58
CA ASN A 256 -16.16 -6.16 15.48
C ASN A 256 -14.66 -6.30 15.16
N ALA A 257 -14.22 -7.50 14.75
CA ALA A 257 -12.83 -7.76 14.42
C ALA A 257 -12.47 -7.03 13.10
N PHE A 258 -13.32 -7.17 12.08
CA PHE A 258 -13.15 -6.46 10.80
C PHE A 258 -13.16 -4.94 10.99
N ARG A 259 -14.08 -4.40 11.80
CA ARG A 259 -14.19 -2.97 12.08
C ARG A 259 -12.94 -2.44 12.78
N ALA A 260 -12.49 -3.09 13.86
CA ALA A 260 -11.29 -2.68 14.58
C ALA A 260 -10.03 -2.77 13.69
N ALA A 261 -9.89 -3.87 12.94
CA ALA A 261 -8.80 -4.06 12.00
C ALA A 261 -8.80 -3.03 10.86
N SER A 262 -9.98 -2.70 10.32
CA SER A 262 -10.12 -1.71 9.25
C SER A 262 -9.78 -0.30 9.74
N ILE A 263 -10.31 0.14 10.88
CA ILE A 263 -10.06 1.48 11.43
C ILE A 263 -8.60 1.61 11.89
N GLY A 264 -8.14 0.73 12.77
CA GLY A 264 -6.76 0.75 13.27
C GLY A 264 -5.75 0.52 12.15
N GLY A 265 -6.04 -0.40 11.24
CA GLY A 265 -5.22 -0.66 10.06
C GLY A 265 -5.12 0.54 9.11
N THR A 266 -6.23 1.26 8.86
CA THR A 266 -6.25 2.48 8.04
C THR A 266 -5.36 3.56 8.65
N ILE A 267 -5.51 3.84 9.93
CA ILE A 267 -4.70 4.87 10.63
C ILE A 267 -3.21 4.48 10.62
N PHE A 268 -2.88 3.22 10.90
CA PHE A 268 -1.50 2.75 10.88
C PHE A 268 -0.86 2.83 9.48
N ARG A 269 -1.62 2.50 8.44
CA ARG A 269 -1.14 2.53 7.05
C ARG A 269 -0.84 3.95 6.55
N ILE A 270 -1.39 5.00 7.18
CA ILE A 270 -0.96 6.38 6.93
C ILE A 270 0.54 6.52 7.23
N SER A 271 1.02 6.01 8.36
CA SER A 271 2.45 5.98 8.67
C SER A 271 3.25 5.11 7.68
N VAL A 272 2.71 3.93 7.31
CA VAL A 272 3.36 3.03 6.33
C VAL A 272 3.50 3.68 4.94
N GLY A 273 2.57 4.53 4.54
CA GLY A 273 2.65 5.31 3.29
C GLY A 273 3.60 6.51 3.39
N ALA A 274 3.63 7.18 4.54
CA ALA A 274 4.45 8.37 4.79
C ALA A 274 5.96 8.06 4.82
N VAL A 275 6.37 7.01 5.54
CA VAL A 275 7.79 6.71 5.79
C VAL A 275 8.60 6.43 4.51
N PRO A 276 8.12 5.64 3.52
CA PRO A 276 8.84 5.45 2.25
C PRO A 276 8.99 6.72 1.41
N PHE A 277 8.18 7.75 1.67
CA PHE A 277 8.33 9.07 1.07
C PHE A 277 9.30 9.95 1.87
N LEU A 278 9.15 10.03 3.20
CA LEU A 278 9.96 10.89 4.07
C LEU A 278 11.41 10.42 4.18
N MET A 279 11.64 9.12 4.41
CA MET A 279 12.97 8.60 4.73
C MET A 279 13.98 8.78 3.59
N PRO A 280 13.71 8.35 2.33
CA PRO A 280 14.65 8.58 1.24
C PRO A 280 14.87 10.07 0.96
N LEU A 281 13.82 10.89 1.12
CA LEU A 281 13.90 12.32 0.89
C LEU A 281 14.79 13.00 1.96
N MET A 282 14.62 12.64 3.24
CA MET A 282 15.47 13.11 4.34
C MET A 282 16.94 12.70 4.13
N LEU A 283 17.20 11.44 3.77
CA LEU A 283 18.54 10.94 3.55
C LEU A 283 19.25 11.61 2.37
N GLN A 284 18.52 11.96 1.30
CA GLN A 284 19.10 12.60 0.13
C GLN A 284 19.21 14.11 0.27
N VAL A 285 18.15 14.79 0.75
CA VAL A 285 18.12 16.25 0.87
C VAL A 285 18.77 16.70 2.19
N GLY A 286 18.44 16.04 3.31
CA GLY A 286 18.95 16.41 4.63
C GLY A 286 20.39 15.93 4.89
N PHE A 287 20.74 14.70 4.47
CA PHE A 287 22.08 14.12 4.71
C PHE A 287 23.00 14.27 3.50
N GLY A 288 22.51 14.67 2.33
CA GLY A 288 23.30 14.77 1.11
C GLY A 288 23.73 13.42 0.53
N LEU A 289 23.08 12.32 0.91
CA LEU A 289 23.38 10.99 0.38
C LEU A 289 22.92 10.84 -1.05
N ASN A 290 23.61 10.01 -1.82
CA ASN A 290 23.15 9.64 -3.15
C ASN A 290 21.96 8.65 -3.08
N PRO A 291 21.18 8.48 -4.16
CA PRO A 291 20.02 7.60 -4.17
C PRO A 291 20.34 6.15 -3.80
N PHE A 292 21.51 5.62 -4.15
CA PHE A 292 21.91 4.25 -3.83
C PHE A 292 22.18 4.07 -2.33
N GLN A 293 22.91 4.98 -1.71
CA GLN A 293 23.14 4.97 -0.26
C GLN A 293 21.83 5.07 0.51
N SER A 294 20.94 5.99 0.10
CA SER A 294 19.59 6.12 0.64
C SER A 294 18.79 4.82 0.51
N GLY A 295 18.87 4.17 -0.65
CA GLY A 295 18.20 2.89 -0.92
C GLY A 295 18.71 1.75 -0.03
N LEU A 296 20.02 1.66 0.21
CA LEU A 296 20.62 0.68 1.11
C LEU A 296 20.18 0.87 2.56
N ILE A 297 20.10 2.11 3.03
CA ILE A 297 19.64 2.41 4.39
C ILE A 297 18.16 2.05 4.54
N THR A 298 17.31 2.43 3.60
CA THR A 298 15.90 2.08 3.64
C THR A 298 15.63 0.58 3.54
N PHE A 299 16.49 -0.17 2.85
CA PHE A 299 16.45 -1.63 2.75
C PHE A 299 16.57 -2.32 4.12
N ILE A 300 17.26 -1.73 5.08
CA ILE A 300 17.41 -2.27 6.44
C ILE A 300 16.04 -2.52 7.08
N GLY A 301 15.10 -1.57 6.93
CA GLY A 301 13.74 -1.74 7.43
C GLY A 301 13.01 -2.91 6.78
N ALA A 302 13.28 -3.19 5.50
CA ALA A 302 12.69 -4.32 4.81
C ALA A 302 13.27 -5.67 5.30
N VAL A 303 14.56 -5.72 5.66
CA VAL A 303 15.17 -6.88 6.32
C VAL A 303 14.47 -7.15 7.67
N GLY A 304 14.24 -6.10 8.48
CA GLY A 304 13.46 -6.22 9.71
C GLY A 304 12.05 -6.76 9.48
N ALA A 305 11.39 -6.35 8.39
CA ALA A 305 10.06 -6.82 8.04
C ALA A 305 10.01 -8.32 7.67
N ILE A 306 11.03 -8.87 7.04
CA ILE A 306 11.09 -10.31 6.70
C ILE A 306 11.17 -11.17 7.96
N THR A 307 11.95 -10.76 8.97
CA THR A 307 12.13 -11.54 10.19
C THR A 307 10.81 -11.82 10.91
N THR A 308 9.82 -10.95 10.76
CA THR A 308 8.46 -11.15 11.29
C THR A 308 7.83 -12.46 10.83
N LYS A 309 8.07 -12.89 9.59
CA LYS A 309 7.44 -14.08 9.02
C LYS A 309 7.78 -15.36 9.77
N PHE A 310 8.94 -15.40 10.43
CA PHE A 310 9.38 -16.56 11.21
C PHE A 310 8.74 -16.63 12.61
N TYR A 311 8.34 -15.48 13.16
CA TYR A 311 7.88 -15.36 14.55
C TYR A 311 6.38 -15.06 14.68
N ALA A 312 5.72 -14.53 13.64
CA ALA A 312 4.35 -14.03 13.71
C ALA A 312 3.36 -15.02 14.33
N ARG A 313 3.37 -16.28 13.87
CA ARG A 313 2.47 -17.31 14.38
C ARG A 313 2.68 -17.62 15.87
N ARG A 314 3.96 -17.68 16.32
CA ARG A 314 4.28 -17.98 17.73
C ARG A 314 3.85 -16.84 18.65
N VAL A 315 4.14 -15.61 18.24
CA VAL A 315 3.79 -14.42 19.04
C VAL A 315 2.28 -14.24 19.11
N LEU A 316 1.55 -14.43 18.00
CA LEU A 316 0.09 -14.35 17.99
C LEU A 316 -0.56 -15.43 18.84
N ALA A 317 -0.03 -16.66 18.84
CA ALA A 317 -0.51 -17.74 19.71
C ALA A 317 -0.26 -17.44 21.19
N PHE A 318 0.87 -16.78 21.52
CA PHE A 318 1.21 -16.43 22.90
C PHE A 318 0.45 -15.19 23.40
N ALA A 319 0.45 -14.10 22.68
CA ALA A 319 -0.03 -12.79 23.13
C ALA A 319 -1.44 -12.41 22.61
N GLY A 320 -1.98 -13.13 21.63
CA GLY A 320 -3.23 -12.80 20.95
C GLY A 320 -3.13 -11.55 20.06
N PHE A 321 -4.18 -11.29 19.28
CA PHE A 321 -4.20 -10.14 18.35
C PHE A 321 -4.17 -8.79 19.06
N ARG A 322 -5.00 -8.61 20.10
CA ARG A 322 -5.12 -7.34 20.83
C ARG A 322 -3.76 -6.84 21.34
N THR A 323 -3.08 -7.65 22.13
CA THR A 323 -1.80 -7.30 22.76
C THR A 323 -0.71 -7.08 21.71
N THR A 324 -0.65 -7.96 20.71
CA THR A 324 0.33 -7.89 19.63
C THR A 324 0.18 -6.60 18.82
N LEU A 325 -1.05 -6.21 18.45
CA LEU A 325 -1.31 -4.99 17.67
C LEU A 325 -0.99 -3.72 18.45
N ILE A 326 -1.35 -3.68 19.75
CA ILE A 326 -1.04 -2.53 20.61
C ILE A 326 0.48 -2.37 20.77
N ILE A 327 1.20 -3.44 21.12
CA ILE A 327 2.66 -3.39 21.30
C ILE A 327 3.36 -3.03 19.99
N ALA A 328 2.96 -3.63 18.86
CA ALA A 328 3.54 -3.32 17.57
C ALA A 328 3.31 -1.85 17.16
N ALA A 329 2.12 -1.29 17.44
CA ALA A 329 1.82 0.11 17.20
C ALA A 329 2.70 1.06 18.06
N ILE A 330 2.89 0.72 19.34
CA ILE A 330 3.75 1.51 20.24
C ILE A 330 5.21 1.47 19.79
N ILE A 331 5.74 0.28 19.47
CA ILE A 331 7.12 0.14 18.98
C ILE A 331 7.29 0.90 17.64
N ALA A 332 6.32 0.79 16.73
CA ALA A 332 6.34 1.54 15.49
C ALA A 332 6.29 3.05 15.72
N ALA A 333 5.52 3.53 16.72
CA ALA A 333 5.48 4.94 17.10
C ALA A 333 6.84 5.42 17.62
N ILE A 334 7.44 4.69 18.58
CA ILE A 334 8.74 5.03 19.15
C ILE A 334 9.83 5.08 18.07
N THR A 335 9.88 4.07 17.20
CA THR A 335 10.89 4.01 16.14
C THR A 335 10.67 5.07 15.06
N THR A 336 9.41 5.37 14.71
CA THR A 336 9.10 6.48 13.77
C THR A 336 9.45 7.83 14.37
N PHE A 337 9.17 8.04 15.66
CA PHE A 337 9.60 9.23 16.40
C PHE A 337 11.12 9.36 16.40
N ALA A 338 11.84 8.28 16.69
CA ALA A 338 13.30 8.27 16.70
C ALA A 338 13.91 8.61 15.32
N ASN A 339 13.25 8.24 14.21
CA ASN A 339 13.71 8.62 12.87
C ASN A 339 13.77 10.14 12.66
N GLY A 340 12.91 10.89 13.35
CA GLY A 340 12.91 12.36 13.32
C GLY A 340 14.16 12.99 13.95
N PHE A 341 14.92 12.25 14.74
CA PHE A 341 16.15 12.74 15.39
C PHE A 341 17.44 12.25 14.70
N PHE A 342 17.33 11.60 13.55
CA PHE A 342 18.50 11.21 12.78
C PHE A 342 19.21 12.43 12.20
N THR A 343 20.53 12.44 12.35
CA THR A 343 21.45 13.44 11.79
C THR A 343 22.56 12.74 11.01
N PRO A 344 23.31 13.45 10.16
CA PRO A 344 24.48 12.88 9.47
C PRO A 344 25.54 12.28 10.42
N GLU A 345 25.60 12.76 11.67
CA GLU A 345 26.51 12.27 12.71
C GLU A 345 25.95 11.04 13.46
N THR A 346 24.70 10.65 13.24
CA THR A 346 24.09 9.50 13.92
C THR A 346 24.89 8.24 13.61
N PRO A 347 25.38 7.50 14.65
CA PRO A 347 26.14 6.28 14.41
C PRO A 347 25.34 5.28 13.60
N TYR A 348 25.96 4.68 12.58
CA TYR A 348 25.27 3.70 11.71
C TYR A 348 24.64 2.55 12.49
N LEU A 349 25.25 2.10 13.58
CA LEU A 349 24.71 1.03 14.42
C LEU A 349 23.33 1.43 15.02
N VAL A 350 23.18 2.67 15.47
CA VAL A 350 21.92 3.20 16.01
C VAL A 350 20.87 3.25 14.91
N LEU A 351 21.23 3.81 13.75
CA LEU A 351 20.36 3.91 12.60
C LEU A 351 19.87 2.53 12.12
N ILE A 352 20.80 1.57 11.96
CA ILE A 352 20.50 0.19 11.56
C ILE A 352 19.55 -0.46 12.57
N THR A 353 19.85 -0.34 13.87
CA THR A 353 19.04 -0.97 14.92
C THR A 353 17.61 -0.42 14.94
N ILE A 354 17.45 0.91 14.88
CA ILE A 354 16.13 1.54 14.88
C ILE A 354 15.34 1.14 13.62
N LEU A 355 15.96 1.12 12.43
CA LEU A 355 15.29 0.75 11.19
C LEU A 355 14.90 -0.74 11.14
N LEU A 356 15.74 -1.65 11.68
CA LEU A 356 15.39 -3.06 11.81
C LEU A 356 14.17 -3.25 12.70
N ILE A 357 14.16 -2.64 13.88
CA ILE A 357 13.04 -2.71 14.83
C ILE A 357 11.79 -2.09 14.23
N ALA A 358 11.92 -0.94 13.55
CA ALA A 358 10.82 -0.28 12.86
C ALA A 358 10.20 -1.16 11.79
N GLY A 359 11.03 -1.81 10.97
CA GLY A 359 10.58 -2.75 9.93
C GLY A 359 9.88 -3.96 10.52
N PHE A 360 10.44 -4.55 11.58
CA PHE A 360 9.86 -5.67 12.32
C PHE A 360 8.48 -5.31 12.87
N ALA A 361 8.37 -4.20 13.61
CA ALA A 361 7.11 -3.76 14.23
C ALA A 361 6.03 -3.45 13.19
N ARG A 362 6.38 -2.73 12.11
CA ARG A 362 5.45 -2.43 11.02
C ARG A 362 4.93 -3.69 10.32
N SER A 363 5.81 -4.63 10.01
CA SER A 363 5.42 -5.88 9.38
C SER A 363 4.57 -6.74 10.31
N PHE A 364 4.88 -6.72 11.62
CA PHE A 364 4.12 -7.45 12.64
C PHE A 364 2.70 -6.92 12.73
N PHE A 365 2.53 -5.60 12.84
CA PHE A 365 1.23 -4.95 12.85
C PHE A 365 0.45 -5.26 11.56
N PHE A 366 1.09 -5.09 10.40
CA PHE A 366 0.46 -5.31 9.10
C PHE A 366 -0.02 -6.75 8.90
N THR A 367 0.83 -7.72 9.27
CA THR A 367 0.47 -9.15 9.19
C THR A 367 -0.68 -9.49 10.13
N SER A 368 -0.63 -8.98 11.36
CA SER A 368 -1.65 -9.24 12.37
C SER A 368 -2.99 -8.60 12.03
N VAL A 369 -2.99 -7.34 11.58
CA VAL A 369 -4.23 -6.65 11.19
C VAL A 369 -4.89 -7.29 9.97
N ASN A 370 -4.10 -7.75 9.00
CA ASN A 370 -4.64 -8.47 7.85
C ASN A 370 -5.25 -9.81 8.27
N ALA A 371 -4.60 -10.57 9.15
CA ALA A 371 -5.16 -11.83 9.66
C ALA A 371 -6.46 -11.60 10.46
N LEU A 372 -6.47 -10.56 11.32
CA LEU A 372 -7.65 -10.20 12.11
C LEU A 372 -8.83 -9.77 11.24
N SER A 373 -8.58 -9.09 10.11
CA SER A 373 -9.64 -8.65 9.18
C SER A 373 -10.46 -9.80 8.58
N PHE A 374 -9.96 -11.03 8.64
CA PHE A 374 -10.64 -12.20 8.10
C PHE A 374 -11.02 -13.24 9.18
N ALA A 375 -10.72 -12.96 10.46
CA ALA A 375 -10.85 -13.94 11.53
C ALA A 375 -12.28 -14.44 11.74
N ASP A 376 -13.25 -13.54 11.61
CA ASP A 376 -14.68 -13.80 11.88
C ASP A 376 -15.55 -13.60 10.62
N ILE A 377 -14.93 -13.45 9.44
CA ILE A 377 -15.61 -13.26 8.14
C ILE A 377 -15.95 -14.63 7.52
N ASP A 378 -17.20 -14.83 7.15
CA ASP A 378 -17.66 -16.02 6.45
C ASP A 378 -17.04 -16.12 5.03
N ASP A 379 -16.86 -17.36 4.54
CA ASP A 379 -16.30 -17.65 3.22
C ASP A 379 -17.08 -16.95 2.08
N ALA A 380 -18.40 -16.77 2.23
CA ALA A 380 -19.26 -16.09 1.28
C ALA A 380 -18.93 -14.59 1.13
N ASP A 381 -18.46 -13.94 2.20
CA ASP A 381 -18.11 -12.52 2.23
C ASP A 381 -16.60 -12.25 2.11
N ALA A 382 -15.77 -13.29 2.08
CA ALA A 382 -14.31 -13.19 2.02
C ALA A 382 -13.82 -12.36 0.82
N SER A 383 -14.44 -12.50 -0.35
CA SER A 383 -14.11 -11.71 -1.55
C SER A 383 -14.40 -10.22 -1.37
N LYS A 384 -15.56 -9.88 -0.75
CA LYS A 384 -15.95 -8.49 -0.45
C LYS A 384 -15.00 -7.88 0.59
N ALA A 385 -14.64 -8.64 1.63
CA ALA A 385 -13.70 -8.22 2.67
C ALA A 385 -12.30 -7.98 2.08
N THR A 386 -11.86 -8.81 1.14
CA THR A 386 -10.59 -8.65 0.43
C THR A 386 -10.57 -7.35 -0.39
N SER A 387 -11.62 -7.09 -1.15
CA SER A 387 -11.75 -5.86 -1.96
C SER A 387 -11.78 -4.61 -1.08
N MET A 388 -12.59 -4.63 -0.01
CA MET A 388 -12.68 -3.54 0.95
C MET A 388 -11.33 -3.26 1.61
N SER A 389 -10.64 -4.30 2.11
CA SER A 389 -9.33 -4.17 2.75
C SER A 389 -8.27 -3.63 1.78
N ALA A 390 -8.28 -4.07 0.52
CA ALA A 390 -7.36 -3.58 -0.50
C ALA A 390 -7.58 -2.10 -0.84
N VAL A 391 -8.83 -1.67 -0.98
CA VAL A 391 -9.17 -0.26 -1.22
C VAL A 391 -8.76 0.61 -0.05
N LEU A 392 -9.13 0.23 1.17
CA LEU A 392 -8.74 0.95 2.39
C LEU A 392 -7.21 1.04 2.51
N GLN A 393 -6.50 -0.02 2.16
CA GLN A 393 -5.04 -0.02 2.15
C GLN A 393 -4.48 1.03 1.19
N GLN A 394 -4.92 1.06 -0.06
CA GLN A 394 -4.38 1.98 -1.06
C GLN A 394 -4.70 3.45 -0.72
N ILE A 395 -5.94 3.72 -0.29
CA ILE A 395 -6.33 5.06 0.14
C ILE A 395 -5.50 5.51 1.36
N SER A 396 -5.29 4.63 2.34
CA SER A 396 -4.51 4.95 3.54
C SER A 396 -3.04 5.25 3.23
N LEU A 397 -2.43 4.46 2.33
CA LEU A 397 -1.06 4.70 1.88
C LEU A 397 -0.94 6.03 1.14
N ALA A 398 -1.89 6.32 0.24
CA ALA A 398 -1.94 7.59 -0.49
C ALA A 398 -2.13 8.79 0.46
N LEU A 399 -3.01 8.66 1.45
CA LEU A 399 -3.19 9.68 2.51
C LEU A 399 -1.89 9.89 3.30
N GLY A 400 -1.14 8.82 3.57
CA GLY A 400 0.16 8.92 4.25
C GLY A 400 1.15 9.78 3.48
N VAL A 401 1.29 9.56 2.18
CA VAL A 401 2.14 10.38 1.30
C VAL A 401 1.65 11.83 1.24
N ALA A 402 0.32 12.02 1.09
CA ALA A 402 -0.27 13.36 1.01
C ALA A 402 -0.06 14.17 2.31
N VAL A 403 -0.31 13.55 3.46
CA VAL A 403 -0.13 14.18 4.79
C VAL A 403 1.35 14.49 5.04
N ALA A 404 2.25 13.54 4.78
CA ALA A 404 3.68 13.75 4.95
C ALA A 404 4.19 14.91 4.08
N GLY A 405 3.79 14.96 2.82
CA GLY A 405 4.15 16.05 1.93
C GLY A 405 3.54 17.40 2.36
N ALA A 406 2.28 17.41 2.86
CA ALA A 406 1.66 18.63 3.36
C ALA A 406 2.40 19.19 4.59
N ILE A 407 2.83 18.32 5.51
CA ILE A 407 3.62 18.74 6.69
C ILE A 407 4.94 19.35 6.22
N LEU A 408 5.69 18.68 5.34
CA LEU A 408 6.95 19.23 4.82
C LEU A 408 6.77 20.58 4.12
N GLU A 409 5.69 20.76 3.35
CA GLU A 409 5.40 22.06 2.71
C GLU A 409 5.09 23.17 3.70
N ILE A 410 4.38 22.83 4.80
CA ILE A 410 4.11 23.79 5.88
C ILE A 410 5.41 24.16 6.59
N GLU A 411 6.22 23.18 6.97
CA GLU A 411 7.51 23.41 7.65
C GLU A 411 8.46 24.25 6.77
N THR A 412 8.59 23.89 5.49
CA THR A 412 9.40 24.67 4.52
C THR A 412 8.93 26.11 4.37
N LYS A 413 7.62 26.37 4.44
CA LYS A 413 7.07 27.74 4.43
C LYS A 413 7.37 28.49 5.73
N LEU A 414 7.33 27.80 6.86
CA LEU A 414 7.64 28.38 8.18
C LEU A 414 9.13 28.67 8.33
N SER A 415 9.99 27.80 7.83
CA SER A 415 11.45 27.99 7.84
C SER A 415 11.92 29.06 6.84
N GLY A 416 11.10 29.40 5.83
CA GLY A 416 11.36 30.47 4.87
C GLY A 416 12.52 30.20 3.89
N GLY A 417 12.94 28.93 3.76
CA GLY A 417 14.06 28.48 2.95
C GLY A 417 13.76 27.25 2.08
N PRO A 418 14.77 26.67 1.43
CA PRO A 418 14.63 25.37 0.79
C PRO A 418 14.44 24.28 1.85
N LEU A 419 13.89 23.13 1.45
CA LEU A 419 13.70 21.96 2.31
C LEU A 419 15.02 21.56 3.02
N GLN A 420 15.00 21.51 4.34
CA GLN A 420 16.14 21.22 5.22
C GLN A 420 15.88 20.03 6.13
N LEU A 421 16.91 19.54 6.82
CA LEU A 421 16.81 18.39 7.72
C LEU A 421 15.77 18.63 8.84
N ASP A 422 15.74 19.84 9.40
CA ASP A 422 14.85 20.18 10.51
C ASP A 422 13.36 20.09 10.14
N ASP A 423 13.01 20.32 8.86
CA ASP A 423 11.64 20.21 8.37
C ASP A 423 11.09 18.77 8.49
N PHE A 424 11.97 17.75 8.48
CA PHE A 424 11.57 16.34 8.63
C PHE A 424 11.27 15.94 10.06
N HIS A 425 11.82 16.63 11.07
CA HIS A 425 11.61 16.29 12.48
C HIS A 425 10.13 16.32 12.84
N MET A 426 9.43 17.42 12.51
CA MET A 426 8.00 17.57 12.78
C MET A 426 7.17 16.53 12.01
N ALA A 427 7.53 16.26 10.76
CA ALA A 427 6.83 15.26 9.94
C ALA A 427 6.89 13.87 10.59
N PHE A 428 8.06 13.42 11.04
CA PHE A 428 8.19 12.12 11.72
C PHE A 428 7.47 12.09 13.07
N MET A 429 7.45 13.19 13.83
CA MET A 429 6.72 13.29 15.11
C MET A 429 5.21 13.15 14.91
N ILE A 430 4.63 13.85 13.94
CA ILE A 430 3.19 13.77 13.65
C ILE A 430 2.82 12.37 13.16
N ILE A 431 3.63 11.79 12.28
CA ILE A 431 3.41 10.42 11.77
C ILE A 431 3.57 9.37 12.88
N ALA A 432 4.47 9.57 13.84
CA ALA A 432 4.57 8.71 15.02
C ALA A 432 3.30 8.77 15.87
N GLY A 433 2.68 9.94 16.01
CA GLY A 433 1.38 10.11 16.66
C GLY A 433 0.28 9.28 16.01
N ALA A 434 0.26 9.19 14.69
CA ALA A 434 -0.70 8.34 13.97
C ALA A 434 -0.56 6.85 14.33
N ASN A 435 0.67 6.35 14.56
CA ASN A 435 0.89 4.98 15.01
C ASN A 435 0.29 4.74 16.41
N LEU A 436 0.39 5.70 17.34
CA LEU A 436 -0.23 5.58 18.66
C LEU A 436 -1.76 5.58 18.57
N ILE A 437 -2.33 6.48 17.78
CA ILE A 437 -3.78 6.57 17.57
C ILE A 437 -4.31 5.24 16.95
N ALA A 438 -3.52 4.60 16.10
CA ALA A 438 -3.88 3.32 15.50
C ALA A 438 -4.05 2.18 16.52
N ALA A 439 -3.49 2.30 17.72
CA ALA A 439 -3.69 1.33 18.80
C ALA A 439 -5.06 1.43 19.48
N ILE A 440 -5.73 2.60 19.42
CA ILE A 440 -6.97 2.87 20.16
C ILE A 440 -8.09 1.87 19.84
N PRO A 441 -8.42 1.53 18.57
CA PRO A 441 -9.47 0.57 18.26
C PRO A 441 -9.25 -0.82 18.90
N PHE A 442 -8.00 -1.20 19.14
CA PHE A 442 -7.65 -2.49 19.72
C PHE A 442 -7.74 -2.49 21.26
N LEU A 443 -7.73 -1.33 21.92
CA LEU A 443 -7.91 -1.22 23.37
C LEU A 443 -9.29 -1.68 23.83
N THR A 444 -10.30 -1.47 22.99
CA THR A 444 -11.70 -1.87 23.28
C THR A 444 -12.05 -3.25 22.77
N MET A 445 -11.14 -3.90 22.02
CA MET A 445 -11.36 -5.24 21.47
C MET A 445 -11.25 -6.30 22.56
N ALA A 446 -12.06 -7.35 22.49
CA ALA A 446 -11.98 -8.47 23.41
C ALA A 446 -10.59 -9.16 23.37
N LYS A 447 -10.07 -9.63 24.51
CA LYS A 447 -8.75 -10.28 24.59
C LYS A 447 -8.66 -11.54 23.74
N ASN A 448 -9.78 -12.24 23.56
CA ASN A 448 -9.89 -13.47 22.78
C ASN A 448 -10.35 -13.26 21.33
N ALA A 449 -10.50 -12.01 20.86
CA ALA A 449 -10.90 -11.73 19.48
C ALA A 449 -9.93 -12.40 18.48
N GLY A 450 -10.46 -13.08 17.48
CA GLY A 450 -9.68 -13.81 16.47
C GLY A 450 -8.92 -15.02 17.01
N SER A 451 -9.27 -15.56 18.18
CA SER A 451 -8.61 -16.73 18.77
C SER A 451 -8.68 -17.97 17.88
N SER A 452 -9.72 -18.08 17.06
CA SER A 452 -9.88 -19.12 16.02
C SER A 452 -8.70 -19.17 15.04
N VAL A 453 -8.13 -18.01 14.74
CA VAL A 453 -7.00 -17.85 13.78
C VAL A 453 -5.65 -17.80 14.51
N SER A 454 -5.55 -17.08 15.65
CA SER A 454 -4.30 -16.97 16.40
C SER A 454 -3.92 -18.23 17.17
N GLY A 455 -4.90 -19.06 17.54
CA GLY A 455 -4.71 -20.19 18.46
C GLY A 455 -4.46 -19.74 19.91
N HIS A 456 -4.65 -18.47 20.23
CA HIS A 456 -4.46 -17.92 21.58
C HIS A 456 -5.54 -18.44 22.53
N ARG A 457 -5.13 -19.03 23.65
CA ARG A 457 -6.03 -19.50 24.72
C ARG A 457 -5.84 -18.63 25.95
N LEU A 458 -6.93 -18.02 26.43
CA LEU A 458 -6.89 -17.32 27.71
C LEU A 458 -6.66 -18.30 28.84
N PRO A 459 -5.88 -17.94 29.90
CA PRO A 459 -5.80 -18.72 31.13
C PRO A 459 -7.20 -18.95 31.74
N ALA A 460 -7.45 -20.13 32.31
CA ALA A 460 -8.76 -20.50 32.82
C ALA A 460 -9.39 -19.48 33.81
N ARG A 461 -8.55 -18.77 34.59
CA ARG A 461 -8.98 -17.68 35.49
C ARG A 461 -9.59 -16.47 34.80
N GLU A 462 -9.17 -16.16 33.57
CA GLU A 462 -9.69 -14.99 32.81
C GLU A 462 -10.98 -15.33 32.05
N VAL A 463 -11.24 -16.63 31.80
CA VAL A 463 -12.48 -17.09 31.16
C VAL A 463 -13.66 -16.94 32.12
N GLU A 464 -13.48 -17.27 33.42
CA GLU A 464 -14.52 -17.12 34.45
C GLU A 464 -14.91 -15.64 34.68
N THR A 465 -13.96 -14.71 34.61
CA THR A 465 -14.24 -13.29 34.76
C THR A 465 -14.90 -12.67 33.53
N ALA A 466 -14.74 -13.22 32.35
CA ALA A 466 -15.36 -12.77 31.12
C ALA A 466 -16.81 -13.32 30.93
N ALA A 467 -17.11 -14.48 31.51
CA ALA A 467 -18.44 -15.07 31.48
C ALA A 467 -19.41 -14.49 32.53
N GLY A 468 -18.89 -13.72 33.51
CA GLY A 468 -19.66 -13.11 34.60
C GLY A 468 -20.00 -11.61 34.39
N LYS A 469 -19.76 -11.09 33.23
CA LYS A 469 -20.17 -9.75 32.78
C LYS A 469 -21.01 -9.81 31.52
#